data_bce0d3ad13cb6cd04fa64ab94b49d649
#
_entry.id   bce0d3ad13cb6cd04fa64ab94b49d649
#
_cell.length_a   1.000
_cell.length_b   1.000
_cell.length_c   1.000
_cell.angle_alpha   90.00
_cell.angle_beta   90.00
_cell.angle_gamma   90.00
#
_symmetry.space_group_name_H-M   'P 1'
#
loop_
_entity.id
_entity.type
_entity.pdbx_description
1 polymer ?
#
loop_
_entity_poly.entity_id
_entity_poly.type
_entity_poly.pdbx_seq_one_letter_code
_entity_poly.pdbx_strand_id
1 'polypeptide(L)'
;REQRRMAGAEALKAIRARTGTAQSAAPAKKVDGKLYKDVKTNCKKVVALACSTGGPKSLQQVIPMLPRNLDAGVVLVQHMPAGFTASLAQRLDEMSDVQVKEAEDGDIIRRGHVYIAPGGKHLRIVKNGSGHKIQLSDEPAIEGLRPCANIMYESLERCDYDEITCVVLTGMGADGTKGIKGLSDRHKKIYVIAQDEDTSVVYGMPKAIAQTGLVNEVVPLNRVAEVITKNVGVS
;
A
#
# COMPACT_ATOMS: atom_id res chain seq x y z
N ARG A 1 -15.56 34.32 42.87
CA ARG A 1 -15.24 32.93 42.34
C ARG A 1 -16.40 32.32 41.54
N GLU A 2 -17.65 32.67 41.83
CA GLU A 2 -18.84 32.19 41.10
C GLU A 2 -18.98 32.79 39.71
N GLN A 3 -18.70 34.08 39.54
CA GLN A 3 -18.78 34.71 38.20
C GLN A 3 -17.82 34.16 37.14
N ARG A 4 -16.65 33.59 37.54
CA ARG A 4 -15.73 32.90 36.64
C ARG A 4 -16.22 31.50 36.24
N ARG A 5 -17.03 30.82 37.07
CA ARG A 5 -17.62 29.50 36.74
C ARG A 5 -18.78 29.65 35.74
N MET A 6 -19.55 30.71 35.79
CA MET A 6 -20.68 30.97 34.88
C MET A 6 -20.18 31.30 33.47
N ALA A 7 -19.12 32.10 33.31
CA ALA A 7 -18.54 32.44 32.04
C ALA A 7 -17.92 31.21 31.30
N GLY A 8 -17.38 30.24 32.05
CA GLY A 8 -16.85 28.99 31.47
C GLY A 8 -17.93 28.04 30.93
N ALA A 9 -19.10 28.03 31.57
CA ALA A 9 -20.23 27.18 31.17
C ALA A 9 -20.92 27.69 29.90
N GLU A 10 -21.02 29.04 29.74
CA GLU A 10 -21.57 29.64 28.54
C GLU A 10 -20.65 29.51 27.32
N ALA A 11 -19.32 29.61 27.52
CA ALA A 11 -18.35 29.36 26.45
C ALA A 11 -18.41 27.93 25.91
N LEU A 12 -18.57 26.93 26.80
CA LEU A 12 -18.74 25.53 26.43
C LEU A 12 -20.07 25.25 25.70
N LYS A 13 -21.16 25.96 26.05
CA LYS A 13 -22.42 25.86 25.32
C LYS A 13 -22.34 26.49 23.92
N ALA A 14 -21.62 27.60 23.76
CA ALA A 14 -21.42 28.25 22.46
C ALA A 14 -20.54 27.38 21.50
N ILE A 15 -19.57 26.66 22.02
CA ILE A 15 -18.77 25.74 21.22
C ILE A 15 -19.60 24.53 20.79
N ARG A 16 -20.45 23.98 21.66
CA ARG A 16 -21.34 22.85 21.31
C ARG A 16 -22.43 23.21 20.30
N ALA A 17 -22.88 24.48 20.25
CA ALA A 17 -23.88 24.97 19.28
C ALA A 17 -23.28 25.22 17.87
N ARG A 18 -21.95 25.36 17.76
CA ARG A 18 -21.27 25.58 16.47
C ARG A 18 -20.79 24.28 15.79
N THR A 19 -20.81 23.15 16.49
CA THR A 19 -20.43 21.83 15.92
C THR A 19 -21.64 20.98 15.53
N GLY A 20 -22.84 21.56 15.53
CA GLY A 20 -24.11 20.88 15.25
C GLY A 20 -24.63 21.11 13.83
N THR A 21 -23.78 21.28 12.82
CA THR A 21 -24.18 21.08 11.42
C THR A 21 -23.50 19.82 10.92
N ALA A 22 -24.26 18.72 10.95
CA ALA A 22 -23.94 17.53 10.18
C ALA A 22 -23.80 17.98 8.71
N GLN A 23 -22.56 18.06 8.23
CA GLN A 23 -22.31 18.10 6.80
C GLN A 23 -22.83 16.78 6.24
N SER A 24 -23.90 16.90 5.46
CA SER A 24 -24.44 15.79 4.68
C SER A 24 -23.31 15.17 3.90
N ALA A 25 -23.17 13.84 4.05
CA ALA A 25 -22.33 13.04 3.20
C ALA A 25 -22.60 13.43 1.74
N ALA A 26 -21.57 13.79 1.00
CA ALA A 26 -21.66 13.97 -0.44
C ALA A 26 -22.28 12.69 -1.03
N PRO A 27 -23.20 12.83 -2.01
CA PRO A 27 -23.85 11.65 -2.59
C PRO A 27 -22.78 10.78 -3.21
N ALA A 28 -22.72 9.52 -2.77
CA ALA A 28 -21.90 8.48 -3.41
C ALA A 28 -22.18 8.57 -4.92
N LYS A 29 -21.14 8.80 -5.73
CA LYS A 29 -21.24 8.72 -7.18
C LYS A 29 -21.81 7.34 -7.50
N LYS A 30 -23.04 7.29 -8.05
CA LYS A 30 -23.60 6.08 -8.63
C LYS A 30 -22.65 5.68 -9.75
N VAL A 31 -21.82 4.70 -9.48
CA VAL A 31 -21.08 4.01 -10.51
C VAL A 31 -22.13 3.30 -11.35
N ASP A 32 -22.22 3.68 -12.63
CA ASP A 32 -23.09 3.03 -13.60
C ASP A 32 -22.92 1.51 -13.47
N GLY A 33 -24.06 0.82 -13.22
CA GLY A 33 -24.12 -0.64 -13.06
C GLY A 33 -23.84 -1.38 -14.36
N LYS A 34 -22.65 -1.21 -14.93
CA LYS A 34 -22.09 -2.16 -15.88
C LYS A 34 -21.68 -3.38 -15.10
N LEU A 35 -22.51 -4.43 -15.16
CA LEU A 35 -22.10 -5.78 -14.81
C LEU A 35 -20.76 -6.05 -15.50
N TYR A 36 -19.69 -6.06 -14.73
CA TYR A 36 -18.41 -6.56 -15.17
C TYR A 36 -18.52 -8.09 -15.29
N LYS A 37 -18.91 -8.54 -16.47
CA LYS A 37 -18.77 -9.94 -16.86
C LYS A 37 -17.28 -10.27 -16.77
N ASP A 38 -16.95 -11.19 -15.87
CA ASP A 38 -15.74 -12.00 -15.82
C ASP A 38 -14.43 -11.33 -16.26
N VAL A 39 -13.94 -10.35 -15.49
CA VAL A 39 -12.52 -10.09 -15.43
C VAL A 39 -11.90 -11.33 -14.78
N LYS A 40 -11.09 -12.07 -15.54
CA LYS A 40 -10.34 -13.24 -15.04
C LYS A 40 -9.69 -12.84 -13.70
N THR A 41 -10.26 -13.30 -12.60
CA THR A 41 -9.84 -12.98 -11.22
C THR A 41 -8.46 -13.54 -10.88
N ASN A 42 -7.84 -14.27 -11.81
CA ASN A 42 -6.56 -14.93 -11.60
C ASN A 42 -5.42 -13.99 -12.03
N CYS A 43 -4.93 -13.18 -11.08
CA CYS A 43 -3.69 -12.42 -11.23
C CYS A 43 -2.50 -13.39 -11.22
N LYS A 44 -1.79 -13.51 -12.36
CA LYS A 44 -0.58 -14.31 -12.47
C LYS A 44 0.67 -13.57 -12.01
N LYS A 45 0.60 -12.26 -11.95
CA LYS A 45 1.67 -11.37 -11.49
C LYS A 45 1.19 -10.52 -10.32
N VAL A 46 2.10 -10.15 -9.45
CA VAL A 46 1.83 -9.26 -8.31
C VAL A 46 2.94 -8.24 -8.16
N VAL A 47 2.57 -7.02 -7.80
CA VAL A 47 3.50 -5.98 -7.35
C VAL A 47 3.39 -5.89 -5.83
N ALA A 48 4.48 -6.12 -5.12
CA ALA A 48 4.58 -5.94 -3.69
C ALA A 48 5.48 -4.72 -3.41
N LEU A 49 4.92 -3.67 -2.80
CA LEU A 49 5.60 -2.40 -2.59
C LEU A 49 5.73 -2.08 -1.10
N ALA A 50 6.92 -1.63 -0.69
CA ALA A 50 7.18 -1.19 0.68
C ALA A 50 7.77 0.22 0.72
N CYS A 51 7.31 1.02 1.68
CA CYS A 51 7.83 2.36 1.95
C CYS A 51 7.56 2.81 3.40
N SER A 52 8.24 3.87 3.83
CA SER A 52 8.13 4.40 5.19
C SER A 52 8.22 5.94 5.20
N THR A 53 9.23 6.52 5.82
CA THR A 53 9.44 7.97 5.87
C THR A 53 9.57 8.56 4.46
N GLY A 54 8.73 9.55 4.13
CA GLY A 54 8.60 10.10 2.78
C GLY A 54 7.65 9.33 1.86
N GLY A 55 7.26 8.10 2.27
CA GLY A 55 6.41 7.19 1.49
C GLY A 55 5.08 7.79 1.02
N PRO A 56 4.27 8.43 1.88
CA PRO A 56 2.99 8.99 1.45
C PRO A 56 3.12 9.99 0.29
N LYS A 57 4.17 10.83 0.30
CA LYS A 57 4.44 11.76 -0.81
C LYS A 57 4.91 11.03 -2.07
N SER A 58 5.75 10.00 -1.91
CA SER A 58 6.23 9.18 -3.03
C SER A 58 5.10 8.39 -3.67
N LEU A 59 4.20 7.82 -2.87
CA LEU A 59 3.03 7.11 -3.38
C LEU A 59 2.09 7.99 -4.20
N GLN A 60 1.92 9.27 -3.84
CA GLN A 60 1.14 10.23 -4.63
C GLN A 60 1.77 10.55 -6.01
N GLN A 61 3.04 10.23 -6.22
CA GLN A 61 3.69 10.36 -7.51
C GLN A 61 3.71 9.04 -8.31
N VAL A 62 3.74 7.91 -7.64
CA VAL A 62 3.85 6.59 -8.28
C VAL A 62 2.48 6.00 -8.62
N ILE A 63 1.57 5.92 -7.65
CA ILE A 63 0.30 5.19 -7.82
C ILE A 63 -0.60 5.82 -8.89
N PRO A 64 -0.76 7.16 -8.99
CA PRO A 64 -1.57 7.77 -10.04
C PRO A 64 -1.03 7.58 -11.47
N MET A 65 0.24 7.22 -11.61
CA MET A 65 0.86 6.96 -12.91
C MET A 65 0.71 5.50 -13.39
N LEU A 66 0.14 4.62 -12.55
CA LEU A 66 -0.15 3.24 -12.95
C LEU A 66 -1.39 3.19 -13.85
N PRO A 67 -1.34 2.46 -14.96
CA PRO A 67 -2.48 2.38 -15.88
C PRO A 67 -3.60 1.51 -15.29
N ARG A 68 -4.87 1.88 -15.58
CA ARG A 68 -6.07 1.16 -15.12
C ARG A 68 -6.05 -0.33 -15.44
N ASN A 69 -5.48 -0.70 -16.57
CA ASN A 69 -5.38 -2.07 -17.05
C ASN A 69 -4.04 -2.74 -16.73
N LEU A 70 -3.38 -2.33 -15.65
CA LEU A 70 -2.15 -2.96 -15.16
C LEU A 70 -2.37 -4.47 -14.99
N ASP A 71 -1.50 -5.31 -15.58
CA ASP A 71 -1.65 -6.78 -15.56
C ASP A 71 -1.21 -7.43 -14.23
N ALA A 72 -1.36 -6.70 -13.14
CA ALA A 72 -1.05 -7.14 -11.78
C ALA A 72 -1.96 -6.47 -10.75
N GLY A 73 -2.16 -7.13 -9.62
CA GLY A 73 -2.60 -6.47 -8.40
C GLY A 73 -1.40 -5.90 -7.64
N VAL A 74 -1.58 -4.78 -6.97
CA VAL A 74 -0.54 -4.13 -6.15
C VAL A 74 -0.90 -4.28 -4.68
N VAL A 75 0.00 -4.84 -3.89
CA VAL A 75 -0.12 -4.92 -2.43
C VAL A 75 0.98 -4.07 -1.81
N LEU A 76 0.60 -3.19 -0.89
CA LEU A 76 1.46 -2.10 -0.42
C LEU A 76 1.51 -2.05 1.10
N VAL A 77 2.73 -2.01 1.64
CA VAL A 77 3.00 -1.69 3.05
C VAL A 77 3.62 -0.29 3.13
N GLN A 78 2.89 0.61 3.79
CA GLN A 78 3.38 1.90 4.27
C GLN A 78 3.40 1.87 5.79
N HIS A 79 4.56 2.13 6.40
CA HIS A 79 4.64 2.23 7.85
C HIS A 79 3.89 3.48 8.33
N MET A 80 2.66 3.28 8.77
CA MET A 80 1.78 4.31 9.31
C MET A 80 0.92 3.77 10.45
N PRO A 81 0.54 4.60 11.43
CA PRO A 81 -0.39 4.21 12.48
C PRO A 81 -1.80 3.89 11.94
N ALA A 82 -2.56 3.14 12.75
CA ALA A 82 -3.98 2.88 12.46
C ALA A 82 -4.76 4.18 12.23
N GLY A 83 -5.71 4.14 11.28
CA GLY A 83 -6.57 5.26 10.91
C GLY A 83 -5.98 6.21 9.86
N PHE A 84 -4.66 6.25 9.68
CA PHE A 84 -4.05 7.10 8.64
C PHE A 84 -3.97 6.42 7.28
N THR A 85 -3.91 5.10 7.24
CA THR A 85 -3.83 4.31 6.01
C THR A 85 -5.12 4.37 5.19
N ALA A 86 -6.28 4.44 5.85
CA ALA A 86 -7.56 4.64 5.18
C ALA A 86 -7.63 6.00 4.43
N SER A 87 -7.21 7.09 5.10
CA SER A 87 -7.16 8.42 4.47
C SER A 87 -6.16 8.49 3.32
N LEU A 88 -5.02 7.79 3.44
CA LEU A 88 -4.05 7.67 2.36
C LEU A 88 -4.66 6.92 1.16
N ALA A 89 -5.34 5.80 1.41
CA ALA A 89 -6.00 5.01 0.37
C ALA A 89 -7.05 5.85 -0.38
N GLN A 90 -7.94 6.53 0.34
CA GLN A 90 -8.94 7.40 -0.28
C GLN A 90 -8.29 8.47 -1.15
N ARG A 91 -7.26 9.16 -0.66
CA ARG A 91 -6.57 10.20 -1.42
C ARG A 91 -5.90 9.67 -2.68
N LEU A 92 -5.29 8.49 -2.62
CA LEU A 92 -4.67 7.87 -3.79
C LEU A 92 -5.72 7.41 -4.80
N ASP A 93 -6.86 6.88 -4.34
CA ASP A 93 -7.98 6.49 -5.22
C ASP A 93 -8.55 7.69 -6.01
N GLU A 94 -8.74 8.83 -5.33
CA GLU A 94 -9.21 10.07 -5.95
C GLU A 94 -8.28 10.61 -7.05
N MET A 95 -6.98 10.26 -6.99
CA MET A 95 -5.94 10.76 -7.91
C MET A 95 -5.57 9.76 -9.01
N SER A 96 -6.07 8.53 -8.97
CA SER A 96 -5.59 7.41 -9.79
C SER A 96 -6.64 6.83 -10.70
N ASP A 97 -6.19 6.25 -11.83
CA ASP A 97 -7.04 5.45 -12.70
C ASP A 97 -7.19 4.00 -12.19
N VAL A 98 -6.21 3.48 -11.44
CA VAL A 98 -6.31 2.22 -10.70
C VAL A 98 -7.22 2.40 -9.49
N GLN A 99 -7.88 1.32 -9.05
CA GLN A 99 -8.67 1.36 -7.83
C GLN A 99 -7.77 1.20 -6.62
N VAL A 100 -7.89 2.09 -5.63
CA VAL A 100 -7.07 2.04 -4.41
C VAL A 100 -7.96 1.91 -3.19
N LYS A 101 -7.66 0.97 -2.31
CA LYS A 101 -8.37 0.83 -1.03
C LYS A 101 -7.41 0.45 0.11
N GLU A 102 -7.78 0.78 1.32
CA GLU A 102 -7.23 0.10 2.49
C GLU A 102 -7.69 -1.36 2.45
N ALA A 103 -6.76 -2.29 2.66
CA ALA A 103 -7.02 -3.71 2.56
C ALA A 103 -7.93 -4.20 3.69
N GLU A 104 -8.87 -5.08 3.36
CA GLU A 104 -9.70 -5.82 4.29
C GLU A 104 -9.34 -7.30 4.29
N ASP A 105 -9.59 -7.98 5.40
CA ASP A 105 -9.36 -9.43 5.48
C ASP A 105 -10.26 -10.17 4.48
N GLY A 106 -9.65 -11.04 3.67
CA GLY A 106 -10.35 -11.78 2.63
C GLY A 106 -10.44 -11.09 1.27
N ASP A 107 -9.95 -9.85 1.11
CA ASP A 107 -9.91 -9.17 -0.19
C ASP A 107 -9.23 -10.03 -1.26
N ILE A 108 -9.90 -10.25 -2.38
CA ILE A 108 -9.33 -10.95 -3.53
C ILE A 108 -8.43 -9.99 -4.32
N ILE A 109 -7.18 -10.39 -4.54
CA ILE A 109 -6.21 -9.57 -5.29
C ILE A 109 -6.57 -9.59 -6.77
N ARG A 110 -6.81 -8.39 -7.34
CA ARG A 110 -7.27 -8.19 -8.71
C ARG A 110 -6.32 -7.28 -9.48
N ARG A 111 -6.27 -7.44 -10.80
CA ARG A 111 -5.54 -6.54 -11.72
C ARG A 111 -6.07 -5.12 -11.61
N GLY A 112 -5.20 -4.13 -11.75
CA GLY A 112 -5.56 -2.72 -11.69
C GLY A 112 -6.09 -2.25 -10.32
N HIS A 113 -5.84 -3.03 -9.26
CA HIS A 113 -6.22 -2.67 -7.88
C HIS A 113 -4.98 -2.55 -7.00
N VAL A 114 -5.01 -1.58 -6.11
CA VAL A 114 -3.98 -1.32 -5.10
C VAL A 114 -4.58 -1.52 -3.71
N TYR A 115 -3.96 -2.37 -2.91
CA TYR A 115 -4.38 -2.70 -1.55
C TYR A 115 -3.32 -2.21 -0.56
N ILE A 116 -3.69 -1.26 0.30
CA ILE A 116 -2.79 -0.70 1.32
C ILE A 116 -2.99 -1.44 2.62
N ALA A 117 -1.94 -2.00 3.19
CA ALA A 117 -2.00 -2.66 4.48
C ALA A 117 -2.48 -1.68 5.56
N PRO A 118 -3.53 -2.02 6.34
CA PRO A 118 -4.02 -1.15 7.40
C PRO A 118 -2.98 -0.98 8.51
N GLY A 119 -2.82 0.24 9.00
CA GLY A 119 -1.99 0.51 10.16
C GLY A 119 -2.47 -0.29 11.38
N GLY A 120 -1.54 -0.86 12.13
CA GLY A 120 -1.86 -1.67 13.30
C GLY A 120 -2.19 -3.15 13.00
N LYS A 121 -2.10 -3.60 11.74
CA LYS A 121 -2.26 -5.01 11.36
C LYS A 121 -1.12 -5.45 10.45
N HIS A 122 -0.76 -6.74 10.51
CA HIS A 122 0.08 -7.35 9.48
C HIS A 122 -0.76 -7.82 8.31
N LEU A 123 -0.18 -7.69 7.11
CA LEU A 123 -0.81 -8.15 5.86
C LEU A 123 0.01 -9.30 5.28
N ARG A 124 -0.67 -10.38 4.95
CA ARG A 124 -0.15 -11.52 4.18
C ARG A 124 -0.96 -11.73 2.92
N ILE A 125 -0.33 -12.33 1.94
CA ILE A 125 -0.97 -12.80 0.73
C ILE A 125 -1.04 -14.32 0.83
N VAL A 126 -2.22 -14.90 0.64
CA VAL A 126 -2.44 -16.33 0.75
C VAL A 126 -3.17 -16.86 -0.47
N LYS A 127 -2.91 -18.12 -0.83
CA LYS A 127 -3.59 -18.78 -1.94
C LYS A 127 -5.08 -18.94 -1.65
N ASN A 128 -5.93 -18.72 -2.65
CA ASN A 128 -7.37 -18.87 -2.58
C ASN A 128 -7.90 -19.45 -3.90
N GLY A 129 -8.08 -20.77 -3.93
CA GLY A 129 -8.44 -21.47 -5.17
C GLY A 129 -7.40 -21.24 -6.27
N SER A 130 -7.83 -20.71 -7.40
CA SER A 130 -6.96 -20.35 -8.54
C SER A 130 -6.33 -18.96 -8.43
N GLY A 131 -6.65 -18.18 -7.39
CA GLY A 131 -6.17 -16.83 -7.17
C GLY A 131 -5.56 -16.65 -5.78
N HIS A 132 -5.45 -15.40 -5.36
CA HIS A 132 -4.86 -15.01 -4.08
C HIS A 132 -5.77 -14.01 -3.36
N LYS A 133 -5.72 -14.05 -2.03
CA LYS A 133 -6.43 -13.10 -1.17
C LYS A 133 -5.51 -12.53 -0.11
N ILE A 134 -5.94 -11.42 0.46
CA ILE A 134 -5.30 -10.78 1.60
C ILE A 134 -5.78 -11.46 2.89
N GLN A 135 -4.84 -11.68 3.78
CA GLN A 135 -5.08 -12.10 5.16
C GLN A 135 -4.46 -11.07 6.10
N LEU A 136 -5.28 -10.52 6.99
CA LEU A 136 -4.85 -9.59 8.02
C LEU A 136 -4.68 -10.29 9.35
N SER A 137 -3.71 -9.86 10.17
CA SER A 137 -3.52 -10.40 11.53
C SER A 137 -3.14 -9.30 12.52
N ASP A 138 -3.52 -9.54 13.78
CA ASP A 138 -3.20 -8.69 14.93
C ASP A 138 -1.96 -9.20 15.69
N GLU A 139 -1.12 -10.02 15.07
CA GLU A 139 0.13 -10.50 15.65
C GLU A 139 1.00 -9.33 16.18
N PRO A 140 1.85 -9.58 17.17
CA PRO A 140 2.73 -8.55 17.73
C PRO A 140 3.56 -7.83 16.65
N ALA A 141 3.83 -6.55 16.86
CA ALA A 141 4.73 -5.79 16.00
C ALA A 141 6.12 -6.44 15.94
N ILE A 142 6.73 -6.45 14.76
CA ILE A 142 8.10 -6.93 14.54
C ILE A 142 9.01 -5.70 14.49
N GLU A 143 9.98 -5.65 15.40
CA GLU A 143 10.89 -4.48 15.53
C GLU A 143 10.14 -3.14 15.64
N GLY A 144 8.96 -3.17 16.29
CA GLY A 144 8.10 -1.99 16.44
C GLY A 144 7.22 -1.68 15.21
N LEU A 145 7.30 -2.46 14.14
CA LEU A 145 6.56 -2.25 12.89
C LEU A 145 5.32 -3.14 12.81
N ARG A 146 4.18 -2.51 12.56
CA ARG A 146 2.91 -3.16 12.23
C ARG A 146 2.02 -2.17 11.44
N PRO A 147 1.93 -2.34 10.09
CA PRO A 147 2.41 -3.46 9.26
C PRO A 147 3.94 -3.55 9.17
N CYS A 148 4.43 -4.76 8.87
CA CYS A 148 5.83 -5.06 8.58
C CYS A 148 5.95 -5.59 7.15
N ALA A 149 6.83 -5.00 6.34
CA ALA A 149 7.00 -5.36 4.94
C ALA A 149 7.62 -6.76 4.76
N ASN A 150 8.52 -7.16 5.67
CA ASN A 150 9.07 -8.52 5.62
C ASN A 150 7.96 -9.58 5.66
N ILE A 151 6.93 -9.41 6.51
CA ILE A 151 5.79 -10.36 6.59
C ILE A 151 5.04 -10.44 5.26
N MET A 152 4.80 -9.30 4.60
CA MET A 152 4.15 -9.26 3.30
C MET A 152 4.97 -10.02 2.25
N TYR A 153 6.27 -9.71 2.13
CA TYR A 153 7.14 -10.40 1.16
C TYR A 153 7.29 -11.89 1.47
N GLU A 154 7.54 -12.28 2.72
CA GLU A 154 7.66 -13.68 3.14
C GLU A 154 6.40 -14.50 2.81
N SER A 155 5.20 -13.88 2.89
CA SER A 155 3.96 -14.58 2.56
C SER A 155 3.89 -15.03 1.09
N LEU A 156 4.57 -14.31 0.19
CA LEU A 156 4.62 -14.62 -1.24
C LEU A 156 5.43 -15.89 -1.55
N GLU A 157 6.25 -16.40 -0.63
CA GLU A 157 6.98 -17.65 -0.80
C GLU A 157 6.07 -18.83 -1.11
N ARG A 158 4.86 -18.84 -0.54
CA ARG A 158 3.86 -19.91 -0.67
C ARG A 158 2.84 -19.66 -1.78
N CYS A 159 2.95 -18.54 -2.48
CA CYS A 159 2.06 -18.19 -3.58
C CYS A 159 2.59 -18.74 -4.91
N ASP A 160 1.69 -18.96 -5.87
CA ASP A 160 1.99 -19.50 -7.19
C ASP A 160 1.94 -18.42 -8.29
N TYR A 161 2.41 -17.21 -7.98
CA TYR A 161 2.59 -16.18 -8.98
C TYR A 161 3.70 -16.56 -9.98
N ASP A 162 3.45 -16.27 -11.26
CA ASP A 162 4.44 -16.48 -12.31
C ASP A 162 5.60 -15.49 -12.17
N GLU A 163 5.31 -14.28 -11.62
CA GLU A 163 6.31 -13.24 -11.37
C GLU A 163 5.90 -12.33 -10.21
N ILE A 164 6.86 -11.95 -9.39
CA ILE A 164 6.69 -11.04 -8.25
C ILE A 164 7.56 -9.80 -8.47
N THR A 165 6.96 -8.64 -8.66
CA THR A 165 7.68 -7.37 -8.72
C THR A 165 7.77 -6.79 -7.31
N CYS A 166 8.98 -6.76 -6.75
CA CYS A 166 9.26 -6.17 -5.45
C CYS A 166 9.70 -4.71 -5.63
N VAL A 167 9.03 -3.78 -4.98
CA VAL A 167 9.34 -2.35 -5.07
C VAL A 167 9.67 -1.80 -3.69
N VAL A 168 10.82 -1.17 -3.54
CA VAL A 168 11.25 -0.57 -2.28
C VAL A 168 11.50 0.91 -2.49
N LEU A 169 10.66 1.74 -1.86
CA LEU A 169 10.78 3.20 -1.91
C LEU A 169 11.38 3.75 -0.61
N THR A 170 11.52 5.05 -0.58
CA THR A 170 12.04 5.82 0.55
C THR A 170 11.55 5.32 1.91
N GLY A 171 12.43 5.23 2.88
CA GLY A 171 12.13 4.79 4.23
C GLY A 171 13.37 4.58 5.08
N MET A 172 13.21 4.71 6.40
CA MET A 172 14.28 4.43 7.35
C MET A 172 14.36 2.92 7.63
N GLY A 173 15.57 2.41 7.88
CA GLY A 173 15.82 1.01 8.25
C GLY A 173 15.94 0.09 7.04
N ALA A 174 15.58 -1.18 7.21
CA ALA A 174 15.81 -2.25 6.24
C ALA A 174 14.61 -3.21 6.09
N ASP A 175 13.43 -2.83 6.59
CA ASP A 175 12.24 -3.70 6.50
C ASP A 175 11.88 -3.99 5.04
N GLY A 176 11.56 -5.24 4.74
CA GLY A 176 11.35 -5.77 3.40
C GLY A 176 12.58 -6.47 2.80
N THR A 177 13.80 -6.08 3.18
CA THR A 177 15.03 -6.65 2.63
C THR A 177 15.14 -8.15 2.92
N LYS A 178 14.85 -8.58 4.16
CA LYS A 178 14.89 -9.99 4.55
C LYS A 178 13.84 -10.81 3.81
N GLY A 179 12.63 -10.30 3.69
CA GLY A 179 11.54 -10.98 2.96
C GLY A 179 11.84 -11.14 1.47
N ILE A 180 12.38 -10.10 0.80
CA ILE A 180 12.77 -10.19 -0.62
C ILE A 180 13.93 -11.18 -0.80
N LYS A 181 14.92 -11.18 0.11
CA LYS A 181 16.00 -12.19 0.07
C LYS A 181 15.46 -13.61 0.22
N GLY A 182 14.52 -13.84 1.14
CA GLY A 182 13.85 -15.14 1.29
C GLY A 182 13.16 -15.61 0.01
N LEU A 183 12.51 -14.72 -0.75
CA LEU A 183 11.93 -15.04 -2.06
C LEU A 183 13.00 -15.51 -3.07
N SER A 184 14.14 -14.81 -3.12
CA SER A 184 15.26 -15.18 -3.99
C SER A 184 15.86 -16.54 -3.60
N ASP A 185 16.08 -16.76 -2.31
CA ASP A 185 16.63 -18.03 -1.78
C ASP A 185 15.69 -19.22 -2.06
N ARG A 186 14.39 -18.97 -2.22
CA ARG A 186 13.38 -19.96 -2.62
C ARG A 186 13.16 -20.06 -4.13
N HIS A 187 14.08 -19.48 -4.91
CA HIS A 187 14.03 -19.50 -6.38
C HIS A 187 12.72 -18.96 -6.98
N LYS A 188 12.08 -18.02 -6.32
CA LYS A 188 10.93 -17.29 -6.89
C LYS A 188 11.41 -16.39 -8.01
N LYS A 189 10.64 -16.29 -9.08
CA LYS A 189 10.88 -15.30 -10.13
C LYS A 189 10.54 -13.92 -9.61
N ILE A 190 11.54 -13.20 -9.15
CA ILE A 190 11.40 -11.83 -8.64
C ILE A 190 12.02 -10.82 -9.59
N TYR A 191 11.45 -9.62 -9.61
CA TYR A 191 12.02 -8.43 -10.23
C TYR A 191 12.03 -7.32 -9.20
N VAL A 192 13.21 -6.81 -8.84
CA VAL A 192 13.37 -5.88 -7.71
C VAL A 192 13.70 -4.50 -8.23
N ILE A 193 12.87 -3.52 -7.86
CA ILE A 193 13.01 -2.09 -8.16
C ILE A 193 13.29 -1.36 -6.85
N ALA A 194 14.34 -0.57 -6.81
CA ALA A 194 14.67 0.31 -5.68
C ALA A 194 14.65 1.77 -6.13
N GLN A 195 14.08 2.64 -5.29
CA GLN A 195 14.20 4.09 -5.49
C GLN A 195 15.66 4.51 -5.32
N ASP A 196 16.14 5.45 -6.14
CA ASP A 196 17.48 6.00 -6.03
C ASP A 196 17.66 6.89 -4.78
N GLU A 197 18.90 7.25 -4.49
CA GLU A 197 19.26 8.10 -3.36
C GLU A 197 18.76 9.54 -3.57
N ASP A 198 18.94 10.07 -4.76
CA ASP A 198 18.69 11.49 -5.08
C ASP A 198 17.23 11.89 -4.89
N THR A 199 16.28 10.97 -5.16
CA THR A 199 14.85 11.24 -5.00
C THR A 199 14.26 10.69 -3.70
N SER A 200 15.04 9.97 -2.88
CA SER A 200 14.62 9.45 -1.59
C SER A 200 14.66 10.53 -0.50
N VAL A 201 13.58 10.65 0.28
CA VAL A 201 13.57 11.49 1.50
C VAL A 201 14.52 10.88 2.55
N VAL A 202 14.48 9.56 2.69
CA VAL A 202 15.40 8.77 3.52
C VAL A 202 15.85 7.55 2.73
N TYR A 203 17.12 7.51 2.37
CA TYR A 203 17.72 6.40 1.61
C TYR A 203 18.18 5.27 2.53
N GLY A 204 17.25 4.71 3.33
CA GLY A 204 17.52 3.58 4.23
C GLY A 204 17.04 2.26 3.62
N MET A 205 15.72 2.08 3.48
CA MET A 205 15.14 0.86 2.90
C MET A 205 15.63 0.58 1.47
N PRO A 206 15.68 1.57 0.54
CA PRO A 206 16.23 1.33 -0.79
C PRO A 206 17.70 0.96 -0.77
N LYS A 207 18.52 1.61 0.09
CA LYS A 207 19.92 1.27 0.26
C LYS A 207 20.13 -0.15 0.75
N ALA A 208 19.35 -0.57 1.75
CA ALA A 208 19.44 -1.89 2.34
C ALA A 208 19.20 -2.99 1.31
N ILE A 209 18.17 -2.86 0.47
CA ILE A 209 17.91 -3.84 -0.59
C ILE A 209 18.96 -3.77 -1.70
N ALA A 210 19.44 -2.58 -2.08
CA ALA A 210 20.49 -2.41 -3.09
C ALA A 210 21.78 -3.13 -2.69
N GLN A 211 22.14 -3.12 -1.42
CA GLN A 211 23.32 -3.79 -0.89
C GLN A 211 23.26 -5.32 -0.96
N THR A 212 22.11 -5.91 -1.19
CA THR A 212 21.96 -7.38 -1.35
C THR A 212 22.43 -7.89 -2.71
N GLY A 213 22.57 -7.05 -3.71
CA GLY A 213 22.82 -7.42 -5.10
C GLY A 213 21.59 -7.99 -5.84
N LEU A 214 20.41 -7.99 -5.22
CA LEU A 214 19.18 -8.51 -5.82
C LEU A 214 18.40 -7.49 -6.66
N VAL A 215 18.78 -6.21 -6.61
CA VAL A 215 18.06 -5.14 -7.32
C VAL A 215 18.34 -5.24 -8.81
N ASN A 216 17.28 -5.31 -9.61
CA ASN A 216 17.35 -5.29 -11.06
C ASN A 216 17.47 -3.86 -11.61
N GLU A 217 16.72 -2.91 -11.05
CA GLU A 217 16.80 -1.51 -11.43
C GLU A 217 16.74 -0.57 -10.21
N VAL A 218 17.71 0.37 -10.15
CA VAL A 218 17.66 1.53 -9.26
C VAL A 218 17.21 2.71 -10.10
N VAL A 219 16.10 3.34 -9.74
CA VAL A 219 15.47 4.37 -10.57
C VAL A 219 14.99 5.58 -9.77
N PRO A 220 14.98 6.79 -10.34
CA PRO A 220 14.37 7.94 -9.70
C PRO A 220 12.86 7.74 -9.55
N LEU A 221 12.28 8.38 -8.53
CA LEU A 221 10.89 8.21 -8.14
C LEU A 221 9.89 8.36 -9.30
N ASN A 222 10.11 9.33 -10.18
CA ASN A 222 9.24 9.62 -11.33
C ASN A 222 9.25 8.53 -12.41
N ARG A 223 10.18 7.57 -12.36
CA ARG A 223 10.27 6.44 -13.29
C ARG A 223 9.78 5.12 -12.72
N VAL A 224 9.51 5.06 -11.43
CA VAL A 224 9.10 3.81 -10.75
C VAL A 224 7.84 3.21 -11.39
N ALA A 225 6.79 4.01 -11.65
CA ALA A 225 5.55 3.54 -12.26
C ALA A 225 5.76 3.02 -13.70
N GLU A 226 6.61 3.67 -14.47
CA GLU A 226 7.00 3.24 -15.83
C GLU A 226 7.65 1.85 -15.78
N VAL A 227 8.62 1.66 -14.88
CA VAL A 227 9.35 0.40 -14.75
C VAL A 227 8.44 -0.72 -14.24
N ILE A 228 7.55 -0.45 -13.27
CA ILE A 228 6.51 -1.39 -12.84
C ILE A 228 5.68 -1.82 -14.05
N THR A 229 5.14 -0.86 -14.79
CA THR A 229 4.25 -1.12 -15.94
C THR A 229 4.95 -1.90 -17.04
N LYS A 230 6.20 -1.56 -17.35
CA LYS A 230 7.02 -2.27 -18.33
C LYS A 230 7.25 -3.74 -17.92
N ASN A 231 7.49 -3.99 -16.64
CA ASN A 231 7.77 -5.32 -16.14
C ASN A 231 6.52 -6.21 -16.10
N VAL A 232 5.42 -5.73 -15.53
CA VAL A 232 4.20 -6.55 -15.39
C VAL A 232 3.32 -6.53 -16.65
N GLY A 233 3.40 -5.49 -17.45
CA GLY A 233 2.58 -5.31 -18.66
C GLY A 233 1.19 -4.75 -18.36
N VAL A 234 0.42 -4.64 -19.43
CA VAL A 234 -1.00 -4.21 -19.43
C VAL A 234 -1.86 -5.27 -20.09
N SER A 235 -3.13 -5.42 -19.67
CA SER A 235 -4.08 -6.42 -20.17
C SER A 235 -5.26 -5.82 -20.91
#